data_be8b66e17226d9e4063d447b287f255e
#
_entry.id   be8b66e17226d9e4063d447b287f255e
#
_cell.length_a   1.000
_cell.length_b   1.000
_cell.length_c   1.000
_cell.angle_alpha   90.00
_cell.angle_beta   90.00
_cell.angle_gamma   90.00
#
_symmetry.space_group_name_H-M   'P 1'
#
loop_
_entity.id
_entity.type
_entity.pdbx_description
1 polymer ?
#
loop_
_entity_poly.entity_id
_entity_poly.type
_entity_poly.pdbx_seq_one_letter_code
_entity_poly.pdbx_strand_id
1 'polypeptide(L)'
;MLFDLTLMFNYHDFGFLGVDRARTNAAIFKALKPGGLYVIADHAGRPGTGITESGTLHRIEESFLRAEVEAAGFRLLAEGDFLRNPNDPRDQNTPNPPQPKDEFVLKFVKP
;
A
#
# COMPACT_ATOMS: atom_id res chain seq x y z
N MET A 1 -18.58 -16.95 3.80
CA MET A 1 -17.22 -17.57 3.80
C MET A 1 -16.20 -16.50 4.12
N LEU A 2 -15.24 -16.79 4.99
CA LEU A 2 -14.16 -15.90 5.32
C LEU A 2 -12.87 -16.35 4.63
N PHE A 3 -11.97 -15.38 4.37
CA PHE A 3 -10.72 -15.62 3.66
C PHE A 3 -9.53 -15.64 4.61
N ASP A 4 -8.45 -16.30 4.19
CA ASP A 4 -7.19 -16.37 4.93
C ASP A 4 -6.22 -15.25 4.53
N LEU A 5 -6.32 -14.76 3.29
CA LEU A 5 -5.34 -13.85 2.70
C LEU A 5 -5.99 -12.95 1.67
N THR A 6 -5.62 -11.68 1.70
CA THR A 6 -5.89 -10.70 0.64
C THR A 6 -4.58 -10.11 0.18
N LEU A 7 -4.35 -10.10 -1.14
CA LEU A 7 -3.19 -9.46 -1.78
C LEU A 7 -3.63 -8.22 -2.53
N MET A 8 -2.88 -7.13 -2.40
CA MET A 8 -3.18 -5.86 -3.06
C MET A 8 -1.90 -5.25 -3.61
N PHE A 9 -1.88 -4.97 -4.93
CA PHE A 9 -0.69 -4.43 -5.59
C PHE A 9 -0.90 -3.05 -6.19
N ASN A 10 -2.08 -2.46 -6.04
CA ASN A 10 -2.46 -1.21 -6.71
C ASN A 10 -3.28 -0.30 -5.78
N TYR A 11 -2.96 -0.29 -4.51
CA TYR A 11 -3.65 0.54 -3.53
C TYR A 11 -3.61 2.04 -3.91
N HIS A 12 -2.49 2.49 -4.51
CA HIS A 12 -2.36 3.90 -4.92
C HIS A 12 -3.44 4.31 -5.93
N ASP A 13 -3.92 3.39 -6.77
CA ASP A 13 -4.97 3.71 -7.75
C ASP A 13 -6.26 4.19 -7.10
N PHE A 14 -6.52 3.78 -5.88
CA PHE A 14 -7.73 4.20 -5.16
C PHE A 14 -7.78 5.71 -4.93
N GLY A 15 -6.63 6.38 -4.90
CA GLY A 15 -6.58 7.83 -4.70
C GLY A 15 -7.24 8.59 -5.83
N PHE A 16 -6.71 8.48 -7.04
CA PHE A 16 -7.24 9.24 -8.17
C PHE A 16 -8.57 8.68 -8.70
N LEU A 17 -8.88 7.41 -8.43
CA LEU A 17 -10.17 6.82 -8.79
C LEU A 17 -11.29 7.23 -7.83
N GLY A 18 -10.97 7.92 -6.74
CA GLY A 18 -11.96 8.39 -5.78
C GLY A 18 -12.59 7.27 -4.95
N VAL A 19 -11.89 6.15 -4.76
CA VAL A 19 -12.37 5.04 -3.94
C VAL A 19 -12.29 5.41 -2.46
N ASP A 20 -13.35 5.11 -1.70
CA ASP A 20 -13.35 5.25 -0.26
C ASP A 20 -12.48 4.15 0.37
N ARG A 21 -11.25 4.49 0.70
CA ARG A 21 -10.27 3.52 1.21
C ARG A 21 -10.60 3.03 2.62
N ALA A 22 -11.17 3.90 3.46
CA ALA A 22 -11.60 3.48 4.80
C ALA A 22 -12.66 2.38 4.71
N ARG A 23 -13.63 2.57 3.83
CA ARG A 23 -14.70 1.60 3.60
C ARG A 23 -14.18 0.32 2.98
N THR A 24 -13.27 0.43 2.02
CA THR A 24 -12.62 -0.72 1.38
C THR A 24 -11.83 -1.54 2.39
N ASN A 25 -11.01 -0.90 3.21
CA ASN A 25 -10.22 -1.58 4.23
C ASN A 25 -11.10 -2.23 5.30
N ALA A 26 -12.21 -1.59 5.68
CA ALA A 26 -13.18 -2.17 6.61
C ALA A 26 -13.85 -3.43 6.02
N ALA A 27 -14.16 -3.40 4.73
CA ALA A 27 -14.74 -4.57 4.05
C ALA A 27 -13.75 -5.73 3.98
N ILE A 28 -12.47 -5.46 3.70
CA ILE A 28 -11.42 -6.47 3.68
C ILE A 28 -11.23 -7.05 5.09
N PHE A 29 -11.20 -6.18 6.11
CA PHE A 29 -11.09 -6.62 7.51
C PHE A 29 -12.24 -7.59 7.86
N LYS A 30 -13.46 -7.24 7.48
CA LYS A 30 -14.63 -8.08 7.76
C LYS A 30 -14.57 -9.41 7.01
N ALA A 31 -14.02 -9.43 5.79
CA ALA A 31 -13.95 -10.63 4.96
C ALA A 31 -12.87 -11.61 5.40
N LEU A 32 -11.88 -11.17 6.17
CA LEU A 32 -10.79 -12.02 6.64
C LEU A 32 -11.16 -12.73 7.95
N LYS A 33 -10.62 -13.95 8.11
CA LYS A 33 -10.68 -14.65 9.40
C LYS A 33 -9.79 -13.94 10.42
N PRO A 34 -10.06 -14.07 11.73
CA PRO A 34 -9.06 -13.70 12.73
C PRO A 34 -7.73 -14.42 12.45
N GLY A 35 -6.63 -13.70 12.49
CA GLY A 35 -5.31 -14.21 12.06
C GLY A 35 -5.09 -14.16 10.57
N GLY A 36 -6.08 -13.77 9.77
CA GLY A 36 -5.95 -13.58 8.33
C GLY A 36 -5.00 -12.45 7.99
N LEU A 37 -4.42 -12.52 6.80
CA LEU A 37 -3.36 -11.60 6.35
C LEU A 37 -3.84 -10.68 5.24
N TYR A 38 -3.41 -9.42 5.31
CA TYR A 38 -3.57 -8.44 4.25
C TYR A 38 -2.18 -7.99 3.83
N VAL A 39 -1.75 -8.38 2.63
CA VAL A 39 -0.41 -8.10 2.11
C VAL A 39 -0.53 -7.08 0.99
N ILE A 40 0.19 -5.97 1.13
CA ILE A 40 0.14 -4.86 0.18
C ILE A 40 1.55 -4.57 -0.30
N ALA A 41 1.73 -4.56 -1.63
CA ALA A 41 2.93 -4.06 -2.27
C ALA A 41 2.54 -2.87 -3.13
N ASP A 42 3.31 -1.77 -3.06
CA ASP A 42 3.01 -0.60 -3.87
C ASP A 42 4.25 0.27 -4.08
N HIS A 43 4.14 1.17 -5.04
CA HIS A 43 5.19 2.11 -5.41
C HIS A 43 5.34 3.20 -4.34
N ALA A 44 6.54 3.34 -3.80
CA ALA A 44 6.81 4.27 -2.72
C ALA A 44 6.78 5.72 -3.18
N GLY A 45 5.97 6.54 -2.51
CA GLY A 45 5.94 7.98 -2.68
C GLY A 45 6.92 8.68 -1.74
N ARG A 46 7.20 9.95 -2.05
CA ARG A 46 8.07 10.79 -1.21
C ARG A 46 7.41 11.10 0.13
N PRO A 47 8.20 11.29 1.20
CA PRO A 47 7.65 11.70 2.48
C PRO A 47 6.83 12.99 2.37
N GLY A 48 5.67 13.02 3.04
CA GLY A 48 4.77 14.17 3.07
C GLY A 48 3.80 14.25 1.91
N THR A 49 3.89 13.36 0.91
CA THR A 49 3.00 13.39 -0.26
C THR A 49 1.68 12.63 -0.06
N GLY A 50 1.63 11.73 0.91
CA GLY A 50 0.43 10.95 1.18
C GLY A 50 -0.09 10.24 -0.06
N ILE A 51 -1.35 10.56 -0.45
CA ILE A 51 -2.02 10.03 -1.63
C ILE A 51 -2.02 11.01 -2.81
N THR A 52 -1.45 12.20 -2.64
CA THR A 52 -1.60 13.31 -3.60
C THR A 52 -0.97 13.03 -4.97
N GLU A 53 0.01 12.13 -5.03
CA GLU A 53 0.71 11.80 -6.28
C GLU A 53 0.24 10.48 -6.91
N SER A 54 -0.89 9.97 -6.49
CA SER A 54 -1.40 8.69 -6.99
C SER A 54 -1.71 8.71 -8.49
N GLY A 55 -2.34 9.77 -8.98
CA GLY A 55 -2.74 9.89 -10.38
C GLY A 55 -1.66 10.46 -11.30
N THR A 56 -0.60 11.05 -10.75
CA THR A 56 0.49 11.67 -11.52
C THR A 56 1.72 10.78 -11.58
N LEU A 57 2.24 10.40 -10.43
CA LEU A 57 3.45 9.58 -10.33
C LEU A 57 3.15 8.10 -10.09
N HIS A 58 1.89 7.74 -9.86
CA HIS A 58 1.46 6.38 -9.51
C HIS A 58 2.22 5.85 -8.30
N ARG A 59 2.26 6.66 -7.25
CA ARG A 59 2.95 6.38 -6.00
C ARG A 59 2.07 6.74 -4.81
N ILE A 60 2.32 6.08 -3.69
CA ILE A 60 1.69 6.40 -2.40
C ILE A 60 2.76 6.36 -1.31
N GLU A 61 2.70 7.31 -0.39
CA GLU A 61 3.60 7.32 0.75
C GLU A 61 3.32 6.12 1.66
N GLU A 62 4.36 5.36 1.99
CA GLU A 62 4.25 4.12 2.77
C GLU A 62 3.56 4.36 4.13
N SER A 63 3.98 5.40 4.86
CA SER A 63 3.41 5.71 6.17
C SER A 63 1.95 6.11 6.09
N PHE A 64 1.55 6.77 5.01
CA PHE A 64 0.14 7.15 4.78
C PHE A 64 -0.72 5.90 4.58
N LEU A 65 -0.31 4.99 3.70
CA LEU A 65 -1.01 3.73 3.47
C LEU A 65 -1.10 2.91 4.75
N ARG A 66 0.01 2.79 5.46
CA ARG A 66 0.06 2.05 6.72
C ARG A 66 -0.95 2.59 7.73
N ALA A 67 -1.02 3.90 7.88
CA ALA A 67 -1.95 4.54 8.83
C ALA A 67 -3.42 4.26 8.45
N GLU A 68 -3.74 4.30 7.16
CA GLU A 68 -5.10 4.00 6.69
C GLU A 68 -5.51 2.56 6.98
N VAL A 69 -4.60 1.63 6.74
CA VAL A 69 -4.87 0.19 6.97
C VAL A 69 -4.97 -0.10 8.47
N GLU A 70 -4.09 0.48 9.28
CA GLU A 70 -4.14 0.33 10.73
C GLU A 70 -5.43 0.92 11.32
N ALA A 71 -5.94 2.01 10.73
CA ALA A 71 -7.20 2.61 11.17
C ALA A 71 -8.40 1.67 11.00
N ALA A 72 -8.33 0.70 10.09
CA ALA A 72 -9.38 -0.31 9.91
C ALA A 72 -9.29 -1.47 10.92
N GLY A 73 -8.27 -1.48 11.78
CA GLY A 73 -8.10 -2.49 12.83
C GLY A 73 -6.96 -3.48 12.58
N PHE A 74 -6.29 -3.40 11.45
CA PHE A 74 -5.13 -4.24 11.13
C PHE A 74 -3.91 -3.85 11.95
N ARG A 75 -3.02 -4.82 12.17
CA ARG A 75 -1.72 -4.60 12.80
C ARG A 75 -0.61 -5.04 11.85
N LEU A 76 0.42 -4.21 11.69
CA LEU A 76 1.58 -4.56 10.89
C LEU A 76 2.33 -5.71 11.54
N LEU A 77 2.52 -6.79 10.77
CA LEU A 77 3.20 -8.00 11.23
C LEU A 77 4.64 -8.05 10.75
N ALA A 78 4.89 -7.66 9.50
CA ALA A 78 6.22 -7.71 8.89
C ALA A 78 6.31 -6.79 7.68
N GLU A 79 7.54 -6.47 7.29
CA GLU A 79 7.87 -5.73 6.06
C GLU A 79 8.80 -6.59 5.21
N GLY A 80 8.61 -6.55 3.89
CA GLY A 80 9.54 -7.13 2.94
C GLY A 80 10.41 -6.05 2.29
N ASP A 81 11.68 -6.36 2.04
CA ASP A 81 12.62 -5.42 1.43
C ASP A 81 13.06 -5.83 0.02
N PHE A 82 12.53 -6.92 -0.50
CA PHE A 82 12.98 -7.53 -1.76
C PHE A 82 12.59 -6.74 -3.02
N LEU A 83 11.71 -5.75 -2.91
CA LEU A 83 11.34 -4.85 -4.01
C LEU A 83 11.88 -3.43 -3.82
N ARG A 84 12.73 -3.21 -2.83
CA ARG A 84 13.29 -1.89 -2.59
C ARG A 84 14.34 -1.52 -3.66
N ASN A 85 14.27 -0.27 -4.11
CA ASN A 85 15.28 0.33 -4.98
C ASN A 85 15.71 1.68 -4.39
N PRO A 86 16.84 1.72 -3.68
CA PRO A 86 17.31 2.96 -3.04
C PRO A 86 17.76 4.02 -4.04
N ASN A 87 17.94 3.66 -5.32
CA ASN A 87 18.33 4.61 -6.38
C ASN A 87 17.15 5.32 -7.01
N ASP A 88 15.91 4.94 -6.67
CA ASP A 88 14.71 5.59 -7.18
C ASP A 88 14.50 6.92 -6.44
N PRO A 89 14.52 8.08 -7.14
CA PRO A 89 14.33 9.38 -6.49
C PRO A 89 12.88 9.64 -6.10
N ARG A 90 11.93 8.81 -6.56
CA ARG A 90 10.49 8.89 -6.28
C ARG A 90 9.82 10.19 -6.76
N ASP A 91 10.44 10.90 -7.68
CA ASP A 91 9.94 12.19 -8.18
C ASP A 91 9.40 12.10 -9.62
N GLN A 92 9.39 10.91 -10.20
CA GLN A 92 8.91 10.64 -11.55
C GLN A 92 8.12 9.35 -11.59
N ASN A 93 7.18 9.27 -12.55
CA ASN A 93 6.46 8.02 -12.78
C ASN A 93 7.42 6.94 -13.31
N THR A 94 8.28 7.31 -14.26
CA THR A 94 9.37 6.45 -14.72
C THR A 94 10.66 7.25 -14.60
N PRO A 95 11.61 6.83 -13.72
CA PRO A 95 12.88 7.53 -13.57
C PRO A 95 13.67 7.62 -14.87
N ASN A 96 14.54 8.61 -14.96
CA ASN A 96 15.45 8.80 -16.08
C ASN A 96 16.89 8.75 -15.57
N PRO A 97 17.73 7.72 -15.91
CA PRO A 97 17.38 6.60 -16.79
C PRO A 97 16.30 5.69 -16.21
N PRO A 98 15.59 4.95 -17.05
CA PRO A 98 14.55 4.02 -16.58
C PRO A 98 15.13 2.99 -15.61
N GLN A 99 14.45 2.77 -14.50
CA GLN A 99 14.80 1.78 -13.49
C GLN A 99 13.52 1.38 -12.72
N PRO A 100 13.53 0.24 -12.03
CA PRO A 100 12.37 -0.15 -11.23
C PRO A 100 12.05 0.91 -10.18
N LYS A 101 10.76 1.20 -9.98
CA LYS A 101 10.33 2.03 -8.86
C LYS A 101 10.65 1.34 -7.54
N ASP A 102 11.00 2.11 -6.53
CA ASP A 102 11.09 1.61 -5.17
C ASP A 102 9.70 1.16 -4.71
N GLU A 103 9.59 -0.07 -4.23
CA GLU A 103 8.33 -0.62 -3.75
C GLU A 103 8.50 -1.10 -2.32
N PHE A 104 7.49 -0.78 -1.49
CA PHE A 104 7.38 -1.36 -0.17
C PHE A 104 6.46 -2.58 -0.20
N VAL A 105 6.67 -3.49 0.73
CA VAL A 105 5.81 -4.66 0.93
C VAL A 105 5.46 -4.72 2.41
N LEU A 106 4.18 -4.65 2.73
CA LEU A 106 3.69 -4.65 4.11
C LEU A 106 2.75 -5.84 4.31
N LYS A 107 2.96 -6.57 5.39
CA LYS A 107 2.10 -7.68 5.79
C LYS A 107 1.39 -7.31 7.07
N PHE A 108 0.08 -7.15 6.98
CA PHE A 108 -0.81 -6.87 8.09
C PHE A 108 -1.55 -8.13 8.51
N VAL A 109 -1.92 -8.19 9.79
CA VAL A 109 -2.73 -9.27 10.34
C VAL A 109 -4.01 -8.70 10.94
N LYS A 110 -5.11 -9.42 10.76
CA LYS A 110 -6.34 -9.18 11.52
C LYS A 110 -6.19 -9.84 12.88
N PRO A 111 -6.09 -9.06 13.96
CA PRO A 111 -5.90 -9.63 15.30
C PRO A 111 -7.04 -10.51 15.74
#